data_5c6d3763e50a6015076072f4c43b5d7f
#
_entry.id   5c6d3763e50a6015076072f4c43b5d7f
#
_cell.length_a   1.000
_cell.length_b   1.000
_cell.length_c   1.000
_cell.angle_alpha   90.00
_cell.angle_beta   90.00
_cell.angle_gamma   90.00
#
_symmetry.space_group_name_H-M   'P 1'
#
loop_
_entity.id
_entity.type
_entity.pdbx_description
1 polymer ?
#
loop_
_entity_poly.entity_id
_entity_poly.type
_entity_poly.pdbx_seq_one_letter_code
_entity_poly.pdbx_strand_id
1 'polypeptide(L)'
;MARLTNNLAALALGVAAATSAVAAERELTVYTYDSFVSDWGMAPQIKPAFEAQCDCTVNFVGLEDAVAMLQRVKLEGTNSKADLILGLDLNLIDEAKSSGLFSAHQVDTSNLDLPMAWADDTFVPFDYGYFAFVYDTKALPNPPKSLDELINADPSLKVIIQDPRSSTPGLGLMLWMKSVYGDQAPQAWAKLSDNILTTTKGWSEAYFNLFLAGEAPMVLSYSSSPAYHMAIEGNDQYQAASFAEGHYLQVEVAAKLAHSENQQLADEFLSFMISEGFQKHVPLTNVMYPVSAAVEMPEAYGKLIQPTKVLKLDDAEVNSQRKAWVKEWLSAMTQ
;
A
#
# COMPACT_ATOMS: atom_id res chain seq x y z
N MET A 1 93.69 34.10 0.93
CA MET A 1 92.83 33.43 1.89
C MET A 1 91.40 33.72 1.47
N ALA A 2 90.75 32.80 0.72
CA ALA A 2 89.40 32.95 0.25
C ALA A 2 88.53 31.88 0.94
N ARG A 3 87.52 32.30 1.64
CA ARG A 3 86.50 31.39 2.26
C ARG A 3 85.39 31.17 1.27
N LEU A 4 85.20 29.95 0.83
CA LEU A 4 83.99 29.52 0.12
C LEU A 4 82.87 29.20 1.15
N THR A 5 81.73 29.84 0.98
CA THR A 5 80.50 29.57 1.68
C THR A 5 79.62 28.73 0.78
N ASN A 6 79.30 27.45 1.20
CA ASN A 6 78.37 26.59 0.54
C ASN A 6 76.93 26.91 1.01
N ASN A 7 76.05 27.30 0.06
CA ASN A 7 74.64 27.41 0.27
C ASN A 7 73.98 26.06 -0.14
N LEU A 8 73.49 25.28 0.83
CA LEU A 8 72.60 24.17 0.59
C LEU A 8 71.16 24.67 0.58
N ALA A 9 70.54 24.65 -0.60
CA ALA A 9 69.12 24.88 -0.74
C ALA A 9 68.40 23.53 -0.54
N ALA A 10 67.62 23.39 0.54
CA ALA A 10 66.77 22.26 0.81
C ALA A 10 65.44 22.44 0.03
N LEU A 11 65.21 21.59 -0.97
CA LEU A 11 63.95 21.45 -1.68
C LEU A 11 62.98 20.58 -0.81
N ALA A 12 61.99 21.17 -0.17
CA ALA A 12 60.91 20.47 0.49
C ALA A 12 59.86 20.09 -0.56
N LEU A 13 59.81 18.80 -0.95
CA LEU A 13 58.69 18.23 -1.71
C LEU A 13 57.50 18.06 -0.75
N GLY A 14 56.49 18.89 -0.89
CA GLY A 14 55.20 18.74 -0.26
C GLY A 14 54.38 17.63 -0.99
N VAL A 15 54.27 16.45 -0.40
CA VAL A 15 53.34 15.42 -0.85
C VAL A 15 51.94 15.83 -0.40
N ALA A 16 51.13 16.36 -1.31
CA ALA A 16 49.71 16.56 -1.08
C ALA A 16 49.03 15.15 -1.10
N ALA A 17 48.72 14.60 0.07
CA ALA A 17 47.87 13.45 0.19
C ALA A 17 46.45 13.86 -0.18
N ALA A 18 46.03 13.55 -1.40
CA ALA A 18 44.61 13.57 -1.78
C ALA A 18 43.89 12.46 -1.00
N THR A 19 43.29 12.82 0.12
CA THR A 19 42.31 11.97 0.78
C THR A 19 41.09 11.92 -0.10
N SER A 20 40.94 10.86 -0.90
CA SER A 20 39.67 10.51 -1.54
C SER A 20 38.69 10.22 -0.38
N ALA A 21 37.82 11.20 -0.09
CA ALA A 21 36.64 10.91 0.72
C ALA A 21 35.84 9.89 -0.05
N VAL A 22 35.83 8.64 0.41
CA VAL A 22 34.83 7.67 -0.04
C VAL A 22 33.50 8.30 0.35
N ALA A 23 32.71 8.74 -0.62
CA ALA A 23 31.34 9.17 -0.36
C ALA A 23 30.65 8.02 0.34
N ALA A 24 30.03 8.29 1.49
CA ALA A 24 29.20 7.30 2.15
C ALA A 24 28.15 6.83 1.13
N GLU A 25 28.02 5.52 0.98
CA GLU A 25 27.01 4.94 0.09
C GLU A 25 25.64 5.46 0.53
N ARG A 26 24.92 6.13 -0.38
CA ARG A 26 23.57 6.63 -0.10
C ARG A 26 22.64 5.44 -0.04
N GLU A 27 21.99 5.21 1.06
CA GLU A 27 21.11 4.07 1.29
C GLU A 27 19.74 4.56 1.77
N LEU A 28 18.66 3.98 1.22
CA LEU A 28 17.28 4.26 1.61
C LEU A 28 16.59 2.96 2.03
N THR A 29 16.08 2.91 3.25
CA THR A 29 15.29 1.79 3.74
C THR A 29 13.80 2.11 3.69
N VAL A 30 13.05 1.33 2.91
CA VAL A 30 11.60 1.49 2.70
C VAL A 30 10.87 0.31 3.31
N TYR A 31 10.02 0.57 4.32
CA TYR A 31 9.07 -0.43 4.80
C TYR A 31 7.83 -0.43 3.91
N THR A 32 7.41 -1.61 3.48
CA THR A 32 6.25 -1.80 2.61
C THR A 32 5.59 -3.16 2.89
N TYR A 33 4.58 -3.54 2.14
CA TYR A 33 3.89 -4.82 2.29
C TYR A 33 4.56 -5.93 1.44
N ASP A 34 4.29 -7.20 1.77
CA ASP A 34 4.97 -8.37 1.22
C ASP A 34 4.75 -8.54 -0.30
N SER A 35 3.53 -8.28 -0.81
CA SER A 35 3.26 -8.35 -2.24
C SER A 35 4.03 -7.32 -3.06
N PHE A 36 4.34 -6.15 -2.49
CA PHE A 36 5.16 -5.12 -3.15
C PHE A 36 6.58 -5.60 -3.44
N VAL A 37 7.16 -6.41 -2.54
CA VAL A 37 8.54 -6.93 -2.65
C VAL A 37 8.63 -8.31 -3.31
N SER A 38 7.51 -8.92 -3.66
CA SER A 38 7.50 -10.20 -4.38
C SER A 38 8.13 -10.09 -5.77
N ASP A 39 8.51 -11.22 -6.37
CA ASP A 39 9.16 -11.25 -7.69
C ASP A 39 8.29 -10.61 -8.79
N TRP A 40 6.96 -10.66 -8.65
CA TRP A 40 5.98 -10.06 -9.57
C TRP A 40 5.54 -8.65 -9.16
N GLY A 41 5.89 -8.20 -7.94
CA GLY A 41 5.47 -6.93 -7.37
C GLY A 41 6.19 -5.71 -7.94
N MET A 42 5.93 -4.57 -7.32
CA MET A 42 6.47 -3.27 -7.78
C MET A 42 7.97 -3.14 -7.56
N ALA A 43 8.50 -3.60 -6.40
CA ALA A 43 9.89 -3.34 -6.03
C ALA A 43 10.92 -3.78 -7.09
N PRO A 44 10.87 -5.00 -7.67
CA PRO A 44 11.80 -5.41 -8.73
C PRO A 44 11.74 -4.53 -9.98
N GLN A 45 10.60 -3.91 -10.26
CA GLN A 45 10.39 -3.10 -11.45
C GLN A 45 10.92 -1.67 -11.30
N ILE A 46 10.77 -1.09 -10.11
CA ILE A 46 11.10 0.32 -9.86
C ILE A 46 12.50 0.53 -9.28
N LYS A 47 13.01 -0.43 -8.50
CA LYS A 47 14.29 -0.34 -7.81
C LYS A 47 15.45 0.02 -8.74
N PRO A 48 15.68 -0.70 -9.88
CA PRO A 48 16.82 -0.38 -10.75
C PRO A 48 16.76 1.04 -11.34
N ALA A 49 15.55 1.51 -11.66
CA ALA A 49 15.36 2.84 -12.24
C ALA A 49 15.65 3.94 -11.21
N PHE A 50 15.18 3.79 -9.98
CA PHE A 50 15.45 4.78 -8.94
C PHE A 50 16.91 4.76 -8.49
N GLU A 51 17.52 3.59 -8.28
CA GLU A 51 18.93 3.45 -7.90
C GLU A 51 19.87 4.10 -8.93
N ALA A 52 19.57 3.93 -10.22
CA ALA A 52 20.32 4.59 -11.29
C ALA A 52 20.14 6.12 -11.29
N GLN A 53 18.96 6.62 -10.88
CA GLN A 53 18.67 8.05 -10.82
C GLN A 53 19.35 8.73 -9.63
N CYS A 54 19.36 8.08 -8.46
CA CYS A 54 19.86 8.66 -7.21
C CYS A 54 21.34 8.37 -6.93
N ASP A 55 21.96 7.46 -7.66
CA ASP A 55 23.27 6.89 -7.32
C ASP A 55 23.29 6.41 -5.86
N CYS A 56 22.32 5.53 -5.53
CA CYS A 56 22.05 5.06 -4.19
C CYS A 56 21.63 3.58 -4.20
N THR A 57 21.49 2.98 -3.02
CA THR A 57 20.91 1.65 -2.81
C THR A 57 19.57 1.77 -2.09
N VAL A 58 18.53 1.07 -2.57
CA VAL A 58 17.23 0.99 -1.91
C VAL A 58 17.02 -0.38 -1.29
N ASN A 59 16.72 -0.43 -0.01
CA ASN A 59 16.38 -1.63 0.74
C ASN A 59 14.88 -1.65 1.04
N PHE A 60 14.13 -2.46 0.29
CA PHE A 60 12.73 -2.72 0.60
C PHE A 60 12.62 -3.80 1.68
N VAL A 61 11.84 -3.52 2.71
CA VAL A 61 11.53 -4.47 3.80
C VAL A 61 10.05 -4.78 3.75
N GLY A 62 9.71 -5.98 3.27
CA GLY A 62 8.35 -6.48 3.20
C GLY A 62 7.80 -6.82 4.59
N LEU A 63 6.60 -6.34 4.88
CA LEU A 63 5.82 -6.63 6.07
C LEU A 63 4.50 -7.27 5.65
N GLU A 64 3.75 -7.78 6.59
CA GLU A 64 2.54 -8.55 6.31
C GLU A 64 1.48 -7.72 5.57
N ASP A 65 1.22 -6.47 6.02
CA ASP A 65 0.29 -5.53 5.40
C ASP A 65 0.40 -4.14 6.08
N ALA A 66 -0.30 -3.12 5.58
CA ALA A 66 -0.15 -1.73 5.98
C ALA A 66 -0.49 -1.44 7.44
N VAL A 67 -1.56 -2.04 7.99
CA VAL A 67 -1.91 -1.82 9.41
C VAL A 67 -0.82 -2.38 10.33
N ALA A 68 -0.29 -3.57 10.03
CA ALA A 68 0.83 -4.18 10.74
C ALA A 68 2.10 -3.32 10.60
N MET A 69 2.35 -2.75 9.42
CA MET A 69 3.47 -1.86 9.15
C MET A 69 3.42 -0.60 10.03
N LEU A 70 2.28 0.08 10.11
CA LEU A 70 2.12 1.25 10.99
C LEU A 70 2.35 0.90 12.46
N GLN A 71 1.80 -0.23 12.93
CA GLN A 71 2.01 -0.66 14.32
C GLN A 71 3.48 -0.96 14.61
N ARG A 72 4.19 -1.57 13.67
CA ARG A 72 5.64 -1.83 13.80
C ARG A 72 6.42 -0.51 13.91
N VAL A 73 6.20 0.44 13.02
CA VAL A 73 6.88 1.75 13.07
C VAL A 73 6.58 2.47 14.38
N LYS A 74 5.33 2.44 14.87
CA LYS A 74 4.96 3.02 16.17
C LYS A 74 5.64 2.34 17.35
N LEU A 75 5.83 1.02 17.29
CA LEU A 75 6.54 0.26 18.33
C LEU A 75 8.05 0.55 18.32
N GLU A 76 8.66 0.65 17.16
CA GLU A 76 10.08 0.99 16.99
C GLU A 76 10.35 2.46 17.35
N GLY A 77 9.39 3.35 17.10
CA GLY A 77 9.50 4.78 17.38
C GLY A 77 10.68 5.40 16.62
N THR A 78 11.47 6.23 17.31
CA THR A 78 12.68 6.85 16.73
C THR A 78 13.85 5.89 16.53
N ASN A 79 13.72 4.63 16.93
CA ASN A 79 14.71 3.58 16.65
C ASN A 79 14.39 2.78 15.40
N SER A 80 13.32 3.10 14.68
CA SER A 80 13.00 2.44 13.41
C SER A 80 14.17 2.53 12.43
N LYS A 81 14.34 1.49 11.63
CA LYS A 81 15.34 1.47 10.56
C LYS A 81 14.80 1.97 9.24
N ALA A 82 13.50 2.22 9.17
CA ALA A 82 12.89 2.78 7.97
C ALA A 82 13.22 4.26 7.85
N ASP A 83 13.55 4.68 6.64
CA ASP A 83 13.58 6.08 6.23
C ASP A 83 12.20 6.54 5.75
N LEU A 84 11.45 5.60 5.17
CA LEU A 84 10.17 5.83 4.53
C LEU A 84 9.26 4.61 4.71
N ILE A 85 7.95 4.85 4.82
CA ILE A 85 6.92 3.81 4.65
C ILE A 85 6.19 4.02 3.33
N LEU A 86 5.79 2.92 2.68
CA LEU A 86 5.07 2.92 1.42
C LEU A 86 3.94 1.90 1.48
N GLY A 87 2.73 2.31 1.13
CA GLY A 87 1.55 1.44 1.11
C GLY A 87 0.66 1.56 2.35
N LEU A 88 0.76 2.68 3.10
CA LEU A 88 -0.23 2.97 4.14
C LEU A 88 -1.56 3.37 3.49
N ASP A 89 -2.66 2.97 4.09
CA ASP A 89 -4.01 3.35 3.61
C ASP A 89 -4.42 4.74 4.14
N LEU A 90 -5.15 5.49 3.31
CA LEU A 90 -5.64 6.84 3.66
C LEU A 90 -6.37 6.88 5.01
N ASN A 91 -7.11 5.83 5.39
CA ASN A 91 -7.85 5.75 6.65
C ASN A 91 -6.94 5.60 7.89
N LEU A 92 -5.62 5.49 7.70
CA LEU A 92 -4.63 5.42 8.77
C LEU A 92 -3.80 6.71 8.92
N ILE A 93 -3.97 7.70 8.03
CA ILE A 93 -3.18 8.93 8.01
C ILE A 93 -3.26 9.68 9.33
N ASP A 94 -4.45 9.89 9.86
CA ASP A 94 -4.65 10.63 11.11
C ASP A 94 -4.01 9.92 12.31
N GLU A 95 -4.09 8.58 12.37
CA GLU A 95 -3.38 7.80 13.39
C GLU A 95 -1.87 7.92 13.23
N ALA A 96 -1.37 7.85 11.99
CA ALA A 96 0.05 7.99 11.69
C ALA A 96 0.56 9.39 12.09
N LYS A 97 -0.12 10.46 11.69
CA LYS A 97 0.19 11.85 12.10
C LYS A 97 0.20 12.04 13.62
N SER A 98 -0.78 11.46 14.31
CA SER A 98 -0.88 11.52 15.77
C SER A 98 0.29 10.85 16.48
N SER A 99 1.04 9.98 15.82
CA SER A 99 2.26 9.37 16.38
C SER A 99 3.44 10.33 16.48
N GLY A 100 3.45 11.41 15.69
CA GLY A 100 4.57 12.36 15.60
C GLY A 100 5.83 11.80 14.93
N LEU A 101 5.74 10.63 14.26
CA LEU A 101 6.89 9.93 13.68
C LEU A 101 7.17 10.33 12.22
N PHE A 102 6.28 11.07 11.58
CA PHE A 102 6.37 11.41 10.16
C PHE A 102 6.67 12.90 9.97
N SER A 103 7.31 13.25 8.85
CA SER A 103 7.65 14.63 8.51
C SER A 103 7.09 15.04 7.15
N ALA A 104 6.87 16.36 6.98
CA ALA A 104 6.36 16.93 5.74
C ALA A 104 7.29 16.63 4.55
N HIS A 105 6.67 16.34 3.38
CA HIS A 105 7.37 16.12 2.12
C HIS A 105 7.58 17.43 1.34
N GLN A 106 8.38 17.35 0.26
CA GLN A 106 8.63 18.46 -0.67
C GLN A 106 8.04 18.20 -2.08
N VAL A 107 7.13 17.23 -2.20
CA VAL A 107 6.57 16.78 -3.48
C VAL A 107 5.40 17.68 -3.87
N ASP A 108 5.34 18.09 -5.13
CA ASP A 108 4.16 18.76 -5.71
C ASP A 108 3.09 17.72 -6.06
N THR A 109 2.02 17.70 -5.28
CA THR A 109 0.87 16.78 -5.45
C THR A 109 -0.32 17.43 -6.16
N SER A 110 -0.15 18.64 -6.72
CA SER A 110 -1.27 19.43 -7.30
C SER A 110 -1.87 18.82 -8.56
N ASN A 111 -1.16 17.96 -9.27
CA ASN A 111 -1.55 17.38 -10.56
C ASN A 111 -1.87 15.88 -10.50
N LEU A 112 -2.13 15.33 -9.32
CA LEU A 112 -2.49 13.93 -9.17
C LEU A 112 -3.92 13.66 -9.65
N ASP A 113 -4.09 12.55 -10.37
CA ASP A 113 -5.39 12.06 -10.82
C ASP A 113 -5.98 11.09 -9.76
N LEU A 114 -6.76 11.66 -8.86
CA LEU A 114 -7.39 10.93 -7.76
C LEU A 114 -8.91 11.13 -7.79
N PRO A 115 -9.70 10.15 -7.33
CA PRO A 115 -11.16 10.29 -7.24
C PRO A 115 -11.62 11.25 -6.13
N MET A 116 -10.69 11.94 -5.48
CA MET A 116 -10.92 12.92 -4.43
C MET A 116 -9.86 14.02 -4.44
N ALA A 117 -10.17 15.19 -3.86
CA ALA A 117 -9.16 16.22 -3.65
C ALA A 117 -8.09 15.75 -2.65
N TRP A 118 -6.83 16.10 -2.93
CA TRP A 118 -5.70 15.79 -2.06
C TRP A 118 -5.00 17.06 -1.62
N ALA A 119 -4.73 17.20 -0.33
CA ALA A 119 -4.09 18.38 0.26
C ALA A 119 -3.28 18.03 1.52
N ASP A 120 -2.68 16.85 1.57
CA ASP A 120 -1.83 16.41 2.70
C ASP A 120 -0.39 16.85 2.46
N ASP A 121 0.29 17.36 3.49
CA ASP A 121 1.68 17.83 3.42
C ASP A 121 2.70 16.78 3.91
N THR A 122 2.24 15.66 4.42
CA THR A 122 3.05 14.61 5.04
C THR A 122 3.01 13.31 4.23
N PHE A 123 1.85 12.97 3.68
CA PHE A 123 1.61 11.74 2.93
C PHE A 123 1.42 12.03 1.44
N VAL A 124 2.12 11.26 0.60
CA VAL A 124 2.03 11.35 -0.87
C VAL A 124 1.29 10.12 -1.39
N PRO A 125 0.16 10.27 -2.10
CA PRO A 125 -0.55 9.15 -2.69
C PRO A 125 0.20 8.63 -3.93
N PHE A 126 0.11 7.33 -4.19
CA PHE A 126 0.74 6.74 -5.37
C PHE A 126 -0.16 5.81 -6.18
N ASP A 127 -1.25 5.34 -5.60
CA ASP A 127 -2.29 4.61 -6.31
C ASP A 127 -3.61 4.67 -5.54
N TYR A 128 -4.66 4.16 -6.18
CA TYR A 128 -5.96 4.00 -5.55
C TYR A 128 -6.73 2.81 -6.12
N GLY A 129 -7.74 2.38 -5.41
CA GLY A 129 -8.65 1.32 -5.85
C GLY A 129 -9.92 1.30 -5.02
N TYR A 130 -10.72 0.28 -5.25
CA TYR A 130 -11.97 0.08 -4.52
C TYR A 130 -12.03 -1.35 -4.01
N PHE A 131 -12.34 -1.53 -2.73
CA PHE A 131 -12.53 -2.87 -2.18
C PHE A 131 -13.70 -3.56 -2.88
N ALA A 132 -13.49 -4.82 -3.20
CA ALA A 132 -14.49 -5.68 -3.80
C ALA A 132 -14.27 -7.13 -3.40
N PHE A 133 -15.31 -7.93 -3.41
CA PHE A 133 -15.17 -9.36 -3.37
C PHE A 133 -14.89 -9.89 -4.78
N VAL A 134 -13.75 -10.56 -4.95
CA VAL A 134 -13.40 -11.28 -6.16
C VAL A 134 -13.90 -12.72 -6.05
N TYR A 135 -14.42 -13.26 -7.15
CA TYR A 135 -14.99 -14.59 -7.19
C TYR A 135 -14.54 -15.39 -8.40
N ASP A 136 -14.56 -16.70 -8.26
CA ASP A 136 -14.35 -17.66 -9.36
C ASP A 136 -15.69 -17.90 -10.08
N THR A 137 -15.80 -17.48 -11.32
CA THR A 137 -17.03 -17.60 -12.13
C THR A 137 -17.45 -19.05 -12.38
N LYS A 138 -16.52 -20.00 -12.32
CA LYS A 138 -16.84 -21.44 -12.47
C LYS A 138 -17.40 -22.03 -11.18
N ALA A 139 -16.88 -21.63 -10.03
CA ALA A 139 -17.34 -22.10 -8.73
C ALA A 139 -18.60 -21.34 -8.28
N LEU A 140 -18.74 -20.06 -8.63
CA LEU A 140 -19.84 -19.17 -8.24
C LEU A 140 -20.38 -18.38 -9.45
N PRO A 141 -21.15 -19.02 -10.36
CA PRO A 141 -21.65 -18.36 -11.56
C PRO A 141 -22.66 -17.22 -11.29
N ASN A 142 -23.24 -17.16 -10.11
CA ASN A 142 -24.18 -16.12 -9.68
C ASN A 142 -23.74 -15.57 -8.32
N PRO A 143 -22.76 -14.63 -8.27
CA PRO A 143 -22.31 -14.04 -7.02
C PRO A 143 -23.36 -13.11 -6.43
N PRO A 144 -23.32 -12.84 -5.12
CA PRO A 144 -24.08 -11.76 -4.49
C PRO A 144 -23.85 -10.42 -5.20
N LYS A 145 -24.92 -9.62 -5.32
CA LYS A 145 -24.91 -8.29 -5.97
C LYS A 145 -24.99 -7.13 -4.99
N SER A 146 -24.91 -7.44 -3.71
CA SER A 146 -24.92 -6.45 -2.63
C SER A 146 -24.30 -7.05 -1.37
N LEU A 147 -23.88 -6.19 -0.43
CA LEU A 147 -23.50 -6.64 0.91
C LEU A 147 -24.68 -7.32 1.61
N ASP A 148 -25.91 -6.80 1.39
CA ASP A 148 -27.12 -7.41 2.00
C ASP A 148 -27.36 -8.84 1.47
N GLU A 149 -27.21 -9.08 0.17
CA GLU A 149 -27.28 -10.44 -0.37
C GLU A 149 -26.16 -11.33 0.18
N LEU A 150 -24.95 -10.80 0.36
CA LEU A 150 -23.82 -11.57 0.90
C LEU A 150 -24.04 -11.98 2.36
N ILE A 151 -24.43 -11.04 3.23
CA ILE A 151 -24.62 -11.34 4.66
C ILE A 151 -25.88 -12.19 4.95
N ASN A 152 -26.78 -12.31 4.00
CA ASN A 152 -27.98 -13.19 4.07
C ASN A 152 -27.86 -14.41 3.14
N ALA A 153 -26.68 -14.67 2.56
CA ALA A 153 -26.46 -15.82 1.70
C ALA A 153 -26.55 -17.14 2.48
N ASP A 154 -26.82 -18.22 1.75
CA ASP A 154 -26.75 -19.57 2.35
C ASP A 154 -25.35 -19.80 2.96
N PRO A 155 -25.26 -20.35 4.19
CA PRO A 155 -23.98 -20.61 4.85
C PRO A 155 -23.00 -21.51 4.09
N SER A 156 -23.44 -22.22 3.05
CA SER A 156 -22.58 -22.99 2.15
C SER A 156 -21.72 -22.10 1.25
N LEU A 157 -22.14 -20.85 0.97
CA LEU A 157 -21.30 -19.86 0.31
C LEU A 157 -20.19 -19.41 1.27
N LYS A 158 -18.95 -19.80 0.99
CA LYS A 158 -17.81 -19.44 1.80
C LYS A 158 -17.01 -18.29 1.18
N VAL A 159 -16.55 -17.37 2.04
CA VAL A 159 -15.71 -16.25 1.67
C VAL A 159 -14.45 -16.19 2.55
N ILE A 160 -13.35 -15.70 1.98
CA ILE A 160 -12.12 -15.43 2.71
C ILE A 160 -12.02 -13.92 2.89
N ILE A 161 -11.75 -13.49 4.12
CA ILE A 161 -11.52 -12.08 4.46
C ILE A 161 -10.19 -11.90 5.19
N GLN A 162 -9.79 -10.65 5.42
CA GLN A 162 -8.60 -10.33 6.19
C GLN A 162 -8.96 -9.65 7.52
N ASP A 163 -8.01 -9.69 8.45
CA ASP A 163 -8.16 -9.13 9.79
C ASP A 163 -7.97 -7.59 9.76
N PRO A 164 -8.95 -6.81 10.21
CA PRO A 164 -8.85 -5.34 10.23
C PRO A 164 -7.77 -4.79 11.18
N ARG A 165 -7.18 -5.65 12.01
CA ARG A 165 -6.11 -5.28 12.95
C ARG A 165 -4.72 -5.34 12.32
N SER A 166 -4.57 -6.01 11.19
CA SER A 166 -3.28 -6.20 10.50
C SER A 166 -3.30 -5.80 9.03
N SER A 167 -4.45 -5.93 8.35
CA SER A 167 -4.57 -5.82 6.89
C SER A 167 -5.38 -4.60 6.45
N THR A 168 -4.94 -3.96 5.36
CA THR A 168 -5.68 -2.89 4.68
C THR A 168 -7.04 -3.35 4.15
N PRO A 169 -7.16 -4.46 3.36
CA PRO A 169 -8.48 -4.93 2.94
C PRO A 169 -9.39 -5.29 4.11
N GLY A 170 -8.86 -5.88 5.18
CA GLY A 170 -9.64 -6.17 6.38
C GLY A 170 -10.19 -4.90 7.03
N LEU A 171 -9.34 -3.87 7.17
CA LEU A 171 -9.77 -2.54 7.64
C LEU A 171 -10.81 -1.96 6.68
N GLY A 172 -10.55 -2.00 5.38
CA GLY A 172 -11.45 -1.51 4.34
C GLY A 172 -12.83 -2.16 4.39
N LEU A 173 -12.92 -3.48 4.56
CA LEU A 173 -14.21 -4.15 4.71
C LEU A 173 -14.92 -3.70 5.99
N MET A 174 -14.21 -3.52 7.09
CA MET A 174 -14.81 -3.02 8.34
C MET A 174 -15.42 -1.63 8.14
N LEU A 175 -14.71 -0.74 7.45
CA LEU A 175 -15.20 0.60 7.14
C LEU A 175 -16.34 0.57 6.11
N TRP A 176 -16.27 -0.31 5.13
CA TRP A 176 -17.34 -0.53 4.16
C TRP A 176 -18.63 -1.00 4.83
N MET A 177 -18.55 -2.01 5.69
CA MET A 177 -19.69 -2.46 6.50
C MET A 177 -20.25 -1.33 7.38
N LYS A 178 -19.38 -0.53 7.98
CA LYS A 178 -19.79 0.61 8.80
C LYS A 178 -20.46 1.71 7.98
N SER A 179 -19.97 2.00 6.78
CA SER A 179 -20.56 2.99 5.87
C SER A 179 -21.94 2.61 5.36
N VAL A 180 -22.22 1.31 5.24
CA VAL A 180 -23.51 0.79 4.74
C VAL A 180 -24.52 0.58 5.88
N TYR A 181 -24.08 0.00 6.99
CA TYR A 181 -24.97 -0.46 8.06
C TYR A 181 -24.98 0.45 9.29
N GLY A 182 -24.03 1.40 9.42
CA GLY A 182 -23.94 2.30 10.56
C GLY A 182 -23.89 1.53 11.90
N ASP A 183 -24.83 1.83 12.79
CA ASP A 183 -24.96 1.18 14.11
C ASP A 183 -25.43 -0.28 14.02
N GLN A 184 -25.91 -0.73 12.86
CA GLN A 184 -26.31 -2.12 12.63
C GLN A 184 -25.14 -2.98 12.11
N ALA A 185 -23.94 -2.43 11.93
CA ALA A 185 -22.79 -3.19 11.46
C ALA A 185 -22.45 -4.42 12.33
N PRO A 186 -22.56 -4.40 13.68
CA PRO A 186 -22.35 -5.61 14.49
C PRO A 186 -23.31 -6.77 14.13
N GLN A 187 -24.58 -6.47 13.86
CA GLN A 187 -25.56 -7.48 13.43
C GLN A 187 -25.27 -8.00 12.01
N ALA A 188 -24.81 -7.13 11.11
CA ALA A 188 -24.39 -7.53 9.77
C ALA A 188 -23.14 -8.43 9.82
N TRP A 189 -22.18 -8.15 10.69
CA TRP A 189 -21.02 -9.01 10.94
C TRP A 189 -21.41 -10.38 11.52
N ALA A 190 -22.32 -10.41 12.49
CA ALA A 190 -22.80 -11.66 13.07
C ALA A 190 -23.47 -12.57 12.01
N LYS A 191 -24.20 -11.98 11.05
CA LYS A 191 -24.73 -12.74 9.90
C LYS A 191 -23.65 -13.23 8.95
N LEU A 192 -22.70 -12.34 8.56
CA LEU A 192 -21.62 -12.69 7.65
C LEU A 192 -20.69 -13.77 8.23
N SER A 193 -20.59 -13.87 9.56
CA SER A 193 -19.69 -14.82 10.22
C SER A 193 -19.95 -16.27 9.81
N ASP A 194 -21.18 -16.65 9.54
CA ASP A 194 -21.54 -17.99 9.07
C ASP A 194 -20.98 -18.32 7.66
N ASN A 195 -20.72 -17.28 6.86
CA ASN A 195 -20.17 -17.41 5.51
C ASN A 195 -18.63 -17.30 5.48
N ILE A 196 -17.99 -16.84 6.55
CA ILE A 196 -16.54 -16.70 6.57
C ILE A 196 -15.87 -18.05 6.75
N LEU A 197 -15.08 -18.46 5.75
CA LEU A 197 -14.25 -19.67 5.85
C LEU A 197 -13.08 -19.45 6.81
N THR A 198 -12.40 -18.32 6.63
CA THR A 198 -11.25 -17.95 7.45
C THR A 198 -10.97 -16.45 7.35
N THR A 199 -10.22 -15.95 8.34
CA THR A 199 -9.71 -14.59 8.38
C THR A 199 -8.19 -14.65 8.39
N THR A 200 -7.54 -14.14 7.34
CA THR A 200 -6.07 -14.13 7.23
C THR A 200 -5.49 -12.83 7.80
N LYS A 201 -4.19 -12.81 8.03
CA LYS A 201 -3.52 -11.62 8.54
C LYS A 201 -3.24 -10.58 7.46
N GLY A 202 -3.00 -11.02 6.23
CA GLY A 202 -2.70 -10.18 5.08
C GLY A 202 -3.40 -10.65 3.81
N TRP A 203 -3.30 -9.82 2.78
CA TRP A 203 -3.96 -10.05 1.49
C TRP A 203 -3.35 -11.21 0.70
N SER A 204 -2.02 -11.33 0.68
CA SER A 204 -1.31 -12.35 -0.12
C SER A 204 -1.73 -13.77 0.26
N GLU A 205 -1.85 -14.06 1.56
CA GLU A 205 -2.32 -15.35 2.06
C GLU A 205 -3.76 -15.64 1.59
N ALA A 206 -4.65 -14.66 1.73
CA ALA A 206 -6.05 -14.80 1.34
C ALA A 206 -6.20 -15.07 -0.16
N TYR A 207 -5.51 -14.27 -0.98
CA TYR A 207 -5.70 -14.28 -2.43
C TYR A 207 -4.95 -15.44 -3.10
N PHE A 208 -3.63 -15.52 -2.91
CA PHE A 208 -2.79 -16.50 -3.62
C PHE A 208 -2.84 -17.89 -3.00
N ASN A 209 -2.76 -17.98 -1.65
CA ASN A 209 -2.59 -19.28 -1.02
C ASN A 209 -3.93 -20.01 -0.79
N LEU A 210 -5.04 -19.26 -0.65
CA LEU A 210 -6.34 -19.86 -0.34
C LEU A 210 -7.32 -19.72 -1.50
N PHE A 211 -7.62 -18.51 -1.98
CA PHE A 211 -8.62 -18.31 -3.02
C PHE A 211 -8.20 -18.93 -4.36
N LEU A 212 -6.98 -18.65 -4.85
CA LEU A 212 -6.50 -19.24 -6.10
C LEU A 212 -6.26 -20.75 -6.00
N ALA A 213 -6.10 -21.30 -4.78
CA ALA A 213 -6.08 -22.73 -4.53
C ALA A 213 -7.49 -23.35 -4.50
N GLY A 214 -8.56 -22.54 -4.56
CA GLY A 214 -9.95 -23.02 -4.59
C GLY A 214 -10.56 -23.34 -3.24
N GLU A 215 -9.98 -22.85 -2.12
CA GLU A 215 -10.50 -23.09 -0.76
C GLU A 215 -11.86 -22.42 -0.52
N ALA A 216 -12.13 -21.29 -1.17
CA ALA A 216 -13.44 -20.65 -1.19
C ALA A 216 -13.71 -20.03 -2.57
N PRO A 217 -14.99 -19.95 -3.00
CA PRO A 217 -15.34 -19.37 -4.30
C PRO A 217 -15.23 -17.85 -4.33
N MET A 218 -14.97 -17.18 -3.19
CA MET A 218 -14.98 -15.72 -3.08
C MET A 218 -13.99 -15.24 -2.03
N VAL A 219 -13.29 -14.12 -2.32
CA VAL A 219 -12.30 -13.50 -1.45
C VAL A 219 -12.44 -11.99 -1.45
N LEU A 220 -12.21 -11.34 -0.31
CA LEU A 220 -12.08 -9.89 -0.24
C LEU A 220 -10.77 -9.46 -0.91
N SER A 221 -10.86 -8.52 -1.85
CA SER A 221 -9.75 -7.96 -2.61
C SER A 221 -10.15 -6.59 -3.18
N TYR A 222 -9.83 -6.31 -4.44
CA TYR A 222 -10.08 -5.04 -5.11
C TYR A 222 -10.84 -5.25 -6.43
N SER A 223 -11.57 -4.22 -6.85
CA SER A 223 -12.28 -4.23 -8.15
C SER A 223 -11.30 -4.36 -9.33
N SER A 224 -10.04 -4.00 -9.14
CA SER A 224 -8.96 -4.09 -10.13
C SER A 224 -8.25 -5.45 -10.17
N SER A 225 -8.37 -6.29 -9.15
CA SER A 225 -7.64 -7.57 -9.08
C SER A 225 -7.83 -8.48 -10.32
N PRO A 226 -9.00 -8.55 -10.97
CA PRO A 226 -9.16 -9.36 -12.19
C PRO A 226 -8.28 -8.93 -13.36
N ALA A 227 -7.81 -7.67 -13.39
CA ALA A 227 -6.99 -7.16 -14.49
C ALA A 227 -5.68 -7.93 -14.65
N TYR A 228 -5.07 -8.37 -13.54
CA TYR A 228 -3.85 -9.19 -13.59
C TYR A 228 -4.08 -10.49 -14.35
N HIS A 229 -5.11 -11.23 -14.00
CA HIS A 229 -5.44 -12.49 -14.65
C HIS A 229 -5.77 -12.31 -16.12
N MET A 230 -6.52 -11.26 -16.47
CA MET A 230 -6.85 -10.98 -17.87
C MET A 230 -5.64 -10.55 -18.69
N ALA A 231 -4.78 -9.67 -18.15
CA ALA A 231 -3.68 -9.07 -18.89
C ALA A 231 -2.45 -9.99 -18.96
N ILE A 232 -2.11 -10.68 -17.87
CA ILE A 232 -0.88 -11.45 -17.74
C ILE A 232 -1.10 -12.93 -18.03
N GLU A 233 -2.22 -13.50 -17.52
CA GLU A 233 -2.50 -14.94 -17.67
C GLU A 233 -3.45 -15.25 -18.83
N GLY A 234 -4.07 -14.23 -19.46
CA GLY A 234 -5.10 -14.43 -20.49
C GLY A 234 -6.34 -15.16 -19.98
N ASN A 235 -6.65 -14.99 -18.68
CA ASN A 235 -7.68 -15.72 -17.95
C ASN A 235 -8.73 -14.74 -17.41
N ASP A 236 -9.99 -14.92 -17.78
CA ASP A 236 -11.14 -14.11 -17.36
C ASP A 236 -12.04 -14.84 -16.31
N GLN A 237 -11.55 -15.95 -15.76
CA GLN A 237 -12.28 -16.75 -14.78
C GLN A 237 -12.57 -15.99 -13.49
N TYR A 238 -11.65 -15.12 -13.05
CA TYR A 238 -11.79 -14.36 -11.82
C TYR A 238 -12.40 -13.00 -12.13
N GLN A 239 -13.48 -12.64 -11.42
CA GLN A 239 -14.20 -11.39 -11.61
C GLN A 239 -14.47 -10.73 -10.26
N ALA A 240 -14.66 -9.41 -10.25
CA ALA A 240 -15.09 -8.68 -9.07
C ALA A 240 -16.63 -8.56 -9.05
N ALA A 241 -17.23 -8.82 -7.89
CA ALA A 241 -18.68 -8.66 -7.71
C ALA A 241 -19.03 -7.18 -7.59
N SER A 242 -19.99 -6.72 -8.39
CA SER A 242 -20.52 -5.35 -8.34
C SER A 242 -21.61 -5.25 -7.30
N PHE A 243 -21.40 -4.48 -6.23
CA PHE A 243 -22.36 -4.34 -5.14
C PHE A 243 -23.19 -3.05 -5.27
N ALA A 244 -24.49 -3.19 -5.05
CA ALA A 244 -25.47 -2.12 -5.24
C ALA A 244 -25.28 -0.94 -4.27
N GLU A 245 -24.76 -1.18 -3.06
CA GLU A 245 -24.46 -0.13 -2.07
C GLU A 245 -23.28 0.76 -2.49
N GLY A 246 -22.49 0.31 -3.47
CA GLY A 246 -21.24 0.93 -3.90
C GLY A 246 -20.01 0.23 -3.31
N HIS A 247 -18.83 0.77 -3.60
CA HIS A 247 -17.55 0.22 -3.18
C HIS A 247 -16.77 1.24 -2.37
N TYR A 248 -16.08 0.78 -1.33
CA TYR A 248 -15.30 1.66 -0.46
C TYR A 248 -13.95 1.99 -1.10
N LEU A 249 -13.61 3.28 -1.12
CA LEU A 249 -12.37 3.79 -1.69
C LEU A 249 -11.17 3.46 -0.80
N GLN A 250 -10.08 3.02 -1.44
CA GLN A 250 -8.74 3.01 -0.89
C GLN A 250 -7.85 3.97 -1.69
N VAL A 251 -6.98 4.69 -0.99
CA VAL A 251 -5.84 5.41 -1.57
C VAL A 251 -4.60 4.99 -0.80
N GLU A 252 -3.59 4.45 -1.49
CA GLU A 252 -2.33 4.12 -0.87
C GLU A 252 -1.38 5.32 -0.86
N VAL A 253 -0.70 5.49 0.25
CA VAL A 253 0.18 6.63 0.49
C VAL A 253 1.54 6.20 1.01
N ALA A 254 2.53 7.06 0.80
CA ALA A 254 3.85 6.93 1.38
C ALA A 254 4.23 8.17 2.17
N ALA A 255 5.08 8.02 3.18
CA ALA A 255 5.59 9.12 3.98
C ALA A 255 6.97 8.81 4.54
N LYS A 256 7.80 9.85 4.69
CA LYS A 256 9.13 9.74 5.29
C LYS A 256 9.06 9.87 6.82
N LEU A 257 9.95 9.16 7.50
CA LEU A 257 10.06 9.22 8.95
C LEU A 257 10.88 10.44 9.39
N ALA A 258 10.40 11.13 10.41
CA ALA A 258 10.99 12.38 10.88
C ALA A 258 12.42 12.22 11.45
N HIS A 259 12.73 11.02 11.99
CA HIS A 259 14.06 10.72 12.53
C HIS A 259 15.08 10.25 11.50
N SER A 260 14.66 9.95 10.26
CA SER A 260 15.57 9.53 9.19
C SER A 260 16.65 10.59 8.94
N GLU A 261 17.89 10.15 8.79
CA GLU A 261 19.01 11.01 8.36
C GLU A 261 19.01 11.23 6.83
N ASN A 262 18.21 10.45 6.09
CA ASN A 262 18.12 10.44 4.63
C ASN A 262 16.93 11.26 4.08
N GLN A 263 16.57 12.38 4.76
CA GLN A 263 15.39 13.20 4.43
C GLN A 263 15.31 13.59 2.95
N GLN A 264 16.43 14.03 2.37
CA GLN A 264 16.48 14.44 0.97
C GLN A 264 16.28 13.24 0.04
N LEU A 265 16.92 12.11 0.30
CA LEU A 265 16.78 10.90 -0.51
C LEU A 265 15.34 10.33 -0.43
N ALA A 266 14.71 10.45 0.73
CA ALA A 266 13.31 10.11 0.89
C ALA A 266 12.38 11.02 0.06
N ASP A 267 12.63 12.34 0.01
CA ASP A 267 11.89 13.27 -0.86
C ASP A 267 12.14 12.98 -2.36
N GLU A 268 13.37 12.60 -2.74
CA GLU A 268 13.69 12.15 -4.11
C GLU A 268 12.88 10.88 -4.47
N PHE A 269 12.76 9.92 -3.54
CA PHE A 269 11.97 8.71 -3.75
C PHE A 269 10.46 9.02 -3.85
N LEU A 270 9.92 9.84 -2.95
CA LEU A 270 8.52 10.28 -3.01
C LEU A 270 8.19 11.00 -4.32
N SER A 271 9.13 11.81 -4.83
CA SER A 271 8.99 12.47 -6.14
C SER A 271 9.05 11.48 -7.30
N PHE A 272 9.95 10.48 -7.23
CA PHE A 272 10.01 9.40 -8.21
C PHE A 272 8.72 8.57 -8.22
N MET A 273 8.11 8.34 -7.06
CA MET A 273 6.90 7.54 -6.90
C MET A 273 5.69 8.08 -7.70
N ILE A 274 5.61 9.39 -7.90
CA ILE A 274 4.56 10.01 -8.74
C ILE A 274 4.99 10.26 -10.19
N SER A 275 6.21 9.86 -10.56
CA SER A 275 6.73 9.98 -11.93
C SER A 275 6.28 8.84 -12.84
N GLU A 276 6.41 9.03 -14.16
CA GLU A 276 6.15 7.98 -15.15
C GLU A 276 6.99 6.72 -14.90
N GLY A 277 8.23 6.88 -14.42
CA GLY A 277 9.14 5.76 -14.12
C GLY A 277 8.58 4.76 -13.12
N PHE A 278 7.78 5.23 -12.18
CA PHE A 278 7.08 4.41 -11.19
C PHE A 278 5.64 4.08 -11.65
N GLN A 279 4.88 5.11 -12.04
CA GLN A 279 3.43 5.04 -12.24
C GLN A 279 3.01 4.07 -13.37
N LYS A 280 3.81 3.92 -14.41
CA LYS A 280 3.54 2.96 -15.51
C LYS A 280 3.49 1.49 -15.05
N HIS A 281 4.09 1.17 -13.90
CA HIS A 281 4.09 -0.19 -13.35
C HIS A 281 2.88 -0.47 -12.46
N VAL A 282 2.25 0.55 -11.88
CA VAL A 282 1.12 0.42 -10.96
C VAL A 282 0.01 -0.49 -11.50
N PRO A 283 -0.47 -0.35 -12.75
CA PRO A 283 -1.62 -1.14 -13.22
C PRO A 283 -1.39 -2.65 -13.25
N LEU A 284 -0.19 -3.14 -13.51
CA LEU A 284 0.05 -4.57 -13.69
C LEU A 284 0.89 -5.23 -12.59
N THR A 285 1.61 -4.45 -11.77
CA THR A 285 2.44 -5.01 -10.70
C THR A 285 1.96 -4.64 -9.29
N ASN A 286 1.13 -3.62 -9.14
CA ASN A 286 0.33 -3.36 -7.94
C ASN A 286 -1.17 -3.64 -8.16
N VAL A 287 -1.58 -3.73 -9.42
CA VAL A 287 -2.96 -4.02 -9.86
C VAL A 287 -3.95 -3.00 -9.29
N MET A 288 -3.54 -1.74 -9.27
CA MET A 288 -4.30 -0.59 -8.78
C MET A 288 -4.42 0.49 -9.88
N TYR A 289 -5.18 1.54 -9.63
CA TYR A 289 -5.26 2.70 -10.52
C TYR A 289 -4.11 3.67 -10.20
N PRO A 290 -3.30 4.09 -11.21
CA PRO A 290 -2.23 5.06 -11.00
C PRO A 290 -2.78 6.44 -10.68
N VAL A 291 -2.00 7.26 -9.96
CA VAL A 291 -2.35 8.67 -9.68
C VAL A 291 -1.89 9.62 -10.79
N SER A 292 -1.43 9.10 -11.91
CA SER A 292 -1.00 9.87 -13.08
C SER A 292 -1.90 9.57 -14.27
N ALA A 293 -2.62 10.58 -14.75
CA ALA A 293 -3.45 10.48 -15.95
C ALA A 293 -2.65 10.22 -17.25
N ALA A 294 -1.31 10.37 -17.20
CA ALA A 294 -0.43 10.10 -18.35
C ALA A 294 -0.16 8.60 -18.58
N VAL A 295 -0.53 7.74 -17.63
CA VAL A 295 -0.31 6.29 -17.75
C VAL A 295 -1.34 5.69 -18.72
N GLU A 296 -0.84 5.00 -19.74
CA GLU A 296 -1.69 4.21 -20.63
C GLU A 296 -2.18 2.96 -19.90
N MET A 297 -3.50 2.90 -19.68
CA MET A 297 -4.11 1.80 -18.95
C MET A 297 -4.19 0.53 -19.82
N PRO A 298 -3.85 -0.65 -19.28
CA PRO A 298 -4.03 -1.92 -19.98
C PRO A 298 -5.49 -2.15 -20.40
N GLU A 299 -5.74 -2.77 -21.56
CA GLU A 299 -7.09 -3.07 -22.07
C GLU A 299 -7.98 -3.78 -21.04
N ALA A 300 -7.39 -4.62 -20.20
CA ALA A 300 -8.07 -5.36 -19.15
C ALA A 300 -8.86 -4.44 -18.19
N TYR A 301 -8.35 -3.23 -17.92
CA TYR A 301 -9.04 -2.26 -17.05
C TYR A 301 -10.36 -1.76 -17.63
N GLY A 302 -10.51 -1.73 -18.96
CA GLY A 302 -11.77 -1.43 -19.63
C GLY A 302 -12.86 -2.48 -19.44
N LYS A 303 -12.50 -3.68 -18.94
CA LYS A 303 -13.43 -4.80 -18.68
C LYS A 303 -13.84 -4.91 -17.20
N LEU A 304 -13.19 -4.14 -16.31
CA LEU A 304 -13.45 -4.16 -14.87
C LEU A 304 -14.79 -3.50 -14.54
N ILE A 305 -15.39 -3.97 -13.43
CA ILE A 305 -16.54 -3.26 -12.86
C ILE A 305 -16.12 -1.84 -12.47
N GLN A 306 -17.01 -0.89 -12.71
CA GLN A 306 -16.86 0.48 -12.21
C GLN A 306 -17.85 0.67 -11.05
N PRO A 307 -17.41 1.18 -9.89
CA PRO A 307 -18.31 1.46 -8.78
C PRO A 307 -19.41 2.43 -9.21
N THR A 308 -20.67 2.06 -9.01
CA THR A 308 -21.80 2.96 -9.24
C THR A 308 -21.88 4.07 -8.19
N LYS A 309 -21.29 3.81 -7.02
CA LYS A 309 -21.17 4.74 -5.90
C LYS A 309 -19.84 4.48 -5.20
N VAL A 310 -19.09 5.54 -4.98
CA VAL A 310 -17.86 5.52 -4.18
C VAL A 310 -18.24 5.83 -2.73
N LEU A 311 -17.83 4.95 -1.82
CA LEU A 311 -18.06 5.07 -0.38
C LEU A 311 -16.76 5.48 0.30
N LYS A 312 -16.85 6.39 1.26
CA LYS A 312 -15.78 6.81 2.16
C LYS A 312 -16.41 7.40 3.41
N LEU A 313 -15.95 7.01 4.57
CA LEU A 313 -16.29 7.64 5.85
C LEU A 313 -15.44 8.91 6.05
N ASP A 314 -15.87 9.76 6.96
CA ASP A 314 -15.11 10.92 7.38
C ASP A 314 -13.83 10.48 8.13
N ASP A 315 -12.67 11.08 7.81
CA ASP A 315 -11.38 10.66 8.33
C ASP A 315 -11.29 10.88 9.86
N ALA A 316 -11.87 11.96 10.37
CA ALA A 316 -11.91 12.23 11.82
C ALA A 316 -12.82 11.23 12.56
N GLU A 317 -13.93 10.81 11.95
CA GLU A 317 -14.78 9.76 12.48
C GLU A 317 -14.01 8.43 12.52
N VAL A 318 -13.37 8.02 11.44
CA VAL A 318 -12.56 6.80 11.38
C VAL A 318 -11.49 6.82 12.47
N ASN A 319 -10.72 7.89 12.57
CA ASN A 319 -9.66 8.01 13.57
C ASN A 319 -10.19 7.87 15.00
N SER A 320 -11.33 8.49 15.31
CA SER A 320 -11.91 8.48 16.66
C SER A 320 -12.60 7.15 17.02
N GLN A 321 -13.21 6.45 16.04
CA GLN A 321 -14.07 5.31 16.27
C GLN A 321 -13.45 3.96 15.92
N ARG A 322 -12.42 3.91 15.09
CA ARG A 322 -11.84 2.66 14.56
C ARG A 322 -11.55 1.60 15.63
N LYS A 323 -10.99 2.02 16.77
CA LYS A 323 -10.68 1.09 17.87
C LYS A 323 -11.95 0.48 18.49
N ALA A 324 -13.04 1.23 18.54
CA ALA A 324 -14.33 0.74 19.01
C ALA A 324 -14.93 -0.23 17.96
N TRP A 325 -14.88 0.12 16.70
CA TRP A 325 -15.38 -0.73 15.61
C TRP A 325 -14.61 -2.05 15.46
N VAL A 326 -13.30 -2.05 15.71
CA VAL A 326 -12.51 -3.30 15.78
C VAL A 326 -13.00 -4.21 16.92
N LYS A 327 -13.37 -3.65 18.08
CA LYS A 327 -13.93 -4.43 19.19
C LYS A 327 -15.32 -4.97 18.87
N GLU A 328 -16.16 -4.17 18.19
CA GLU A 328 -17.47 -4.62 17.69
C GLU A 328 -17.32 -5.79 16.74
N TRP A 329 -16.41 -5.67 15.76
CA TRP A 329 -16.07 -6.74 14.82
C TRP A 329 -15.62 -8.01 15.54
N LEU A 330 -14.65 -7.92 16.45
CA LEU A 330 -14.16 -9.06 17.23
C LEU A 330 -15.29 -9.73 18.01
N SER A 331 -16.16 -8.96 18.65
CA SER A 331 -17.28 -9.52 19.41
C SER A 331 -18.29 -10.25 18.52
N ALA A 332 -18.55 -9.73 17.32
CA ALA A 332 -19.46 -10.35 16.36
C ALA A 332 -18.87 -11.63 15.75
N MET A 333 -17.55 -11.68 15.53
CA MET A 333 -16.86 -12.83 14.94
C MET A 333 -16.61 -13.98 15.92
N THR A 334 -16.85 -13.78 17.23
CA THR A 334 -16.62 -14.80 18.28
C THR A 334 -17.90 -15.33 18.89
N GLN A 335 -19.07 -14.93 18.41
CA GLN A 335 -20.39 -15.45 18.82
C GLN A 335 -20.74 -16.71 18.04
#